data_9d7631e3e625dad284f84eb1eb69e89b
#
_entry.id   9d7631e3e625dad284f84eb1eb69e89b
#
_cell.length_a   1.000
_cell.length_b   1.000
_cell.length_c   1.000
_cell.angle_alpha   90.00
_cell.angle_beta   90.00
_cell.angle_gamma   90.00
#
_symmetry.space_group_name_H-M   'P 1'
#
loop_
_entity.id
_entity.type
_entity.pdbx_description
1 polymer ?
#
loop_
_entity_poly.entity_id
_entity_poly.type
_entity_poly.pdbx_seq_one_letter_code
_entity_poly.pdbx_strand_id
1 'polypeptide(L)'
;MPIQLIAAMGKAIQEINRWPEKSIQLFHHNDSDGLTSGAILTRAFERKGFDVKRYCLEKPYPAVLKKVFKQKGKLIVFTDFAGRIAPLISDLNNGKNLTLILDHHKANLSTDPMVHNLDPELFGLKGDLDITASTTCYLFATTWDTANKDLAYIATIGAVGDQFLLNGRLATLNREVALETQQQGLLDIREHDTGEDYYLLTPNGPLPCLELGFYLDTLGAAGYYQDGPDMGIKVCLEGRTVESDHMLKDLRRIQTGIFEEQIKKIRQGEITQTEHIQWFHVQERFNPMGVKMIGAFCDMYKETEGFDPQKYIAGFQVIPNKIPGFGPITFDEVKISMRAPVKVEEEIRAGLMPGLDTFLPEATGNLGGFSDACHSLTAATTLAIGKEEALITEMEKILTT
;
A
#
# COMPACT_ATOMS: atom_id res chain seq x y z
N MET A 1 -3.33 -10.77 -22.88
CA MET A 1 -3.62 -9.37 -22.43
C MET A 1 -5.11 -9.22 -22.12
N PRO A 2 -5.51 -8.57 -21.04
CA PRO A 2 -6.91 -8.33 -20.70
C PRO A 2 -7.52 -7.24 -21.62
N ILE A 3 -8.15 -7.68 -22.68
CA ILE A 3 -8.64 -6.80 -23.78
C ILE A 3 -9.58 -5.70 -23.24
N GLN A 4 -10.45 -6.04 -22.30
CA GLN A 4 -11.41 -5.07 -21.74
C GLN A 4 -10.73 -4.01 -20.88
N LEU A 5 -9.76 -4.38 -20.07
CA LEU A 5 -8.97 -3.44 -19.25
C LEU A 5 -8.19 -2.47 -20.16
N ILE A 6 -7.50 -2.99 -21.19
CA ILE A 6 -6.77 -2.15 -22.16
C ILE A 6 -7.71 -1.19 -22.91
N ALA A 7 -8.91 -1.64 -23.27
CA ALA A 7 -9.90 -0.78 -23.91
C ALA A 7 -10.38 0.35 -22.96
N ALA A 8 -10.59 0.03 -21.66
CA ALA A 8 -10.94 1.02 -20.63
C ALA A 8 -9.80 2.03 -20.41
N MET A 9 -8.54 1.56 -20.33
CA MET A 9 -7.36 2.42 -20.28
C MET A 9 -7.29 3.35 -21.48
N GLY A 10 -7.50 2.81 -22.70
CA GLY A 10 -7.52 3.61 -23.94
C GLY A 10 -8.57 4.72 -23.94
N LYS A 11 -9.76 4.46 -23.37
CA LYS A 11 -10.80 5.47 -23.20
C LYS A 11 -10.37 6.56 -22.22
N ALA A 12 -9.86 6.21 -21.06
CA ALA A 12 -9.35 7.17 -20.09
C ALA A 12 -8.22 8.04 -20.65
N ILE A 13 -7.29 7.44 -21.42
CA ILE A 13 -6.19 8.14 -22.12
C ILE A 13 -6.74 9.16 -23.11
N GLN A 14 -7.79 8.83 -23.87
CA GLN A 14 -8.40 9.80 -24.81
C GLN A 14 -8.97 11.02 -24.07
N GLU A 15 -9.56 10.82 -22.89
CA GLU A 15 -10.09 11.91 -22.07
C GLU A 15 -8.95 12.75 -21.46
N ILE A 16 -7.88 12.12 -20.97
CA ILE A 16 -6.68 12.82 -20.48
C ILE A 16 -6.06 13.69 -21.60
N ASN A 17 -5.93 13.15 -22.81
CA ASN A 17 -5.34 13.90 -23.93
C ASN A 17 -6.15 15.14 -24.30
N ARG A 18 -7.47 15.13 -24.06
CA ARG A 18 -8.38 16.27 -24.29
C ARG A 18 -8.52 17.18 -23.09
N TRP A 19 -8.00 16.75 -21.89
CA TRP A 19 -8.12 17.52 -20.66
C TRP A 19 -7.32 18.81 -20.77
N PRO A 20 -7.92 19.97 -20.44
CA PRO A 20 -7.29 21.27 -20.71
C PRO A 20 -6.09 21.56 -19.79
N GLU A 21 -6.12 21.06 -18.57
CA GLU A 21 -5.04 21.26 -17.58
C GLU A 21 -3.92 20.24 -17.79
N LYS A 22 -2.67 20.71 -17.84
CA LYS A 22 -1.47 19.86 -17.96
C LYS A 22 -0.74 19.70 -16.62
N SER A 23 -1.49 19.76 -15.52
CA SER A 23 -1.01 19.47 -14.16
C SER A 23 -1.85 18.35 -13.57
N ILE A 24 -1.20 17.37 -12.94
CA ILE A 24 -1.87 16.27 -12.28
C ILE A 24 -1.56 16.25 -10.78
N GLN A 25 -2.51 15.76 -9.99
CA GLN A 25 -2.32 15.37 -8.61
C GLN A 25 -2.27 13.85 -8.55
N LEU A 26 -1.07 13.30 -8.34
CA LEU A 26 -0.82 11.86 -8.26
C LEU A 26 -0.73 11.45 -6.80
N PHE A 27 -1.66 10.64 -6.34
CA PHE A 27 -1.69 10.04 -5.01
C PHE A 27 -1.25 8.58 -5.12
N HIS A 28 -0.20 8.20 -4.41
CA HIS A 28 0.35 6.84 -4.40
C HIS A 28 0.52 6.31 -2.98
N HIS A 29 0.54 5.00 -2.82
CA HIS A 29 0.80 4.35 -1.55
C HIS A 29 2.28 4.44 -1.15
N ASN A 30 2.60 4.04 0.07
CA ASN A 30 3.92 4.21 0.68
C ASN A 30 4.76 2.93 0.77
N ASP A 31 4.33 1.84 0.14
CA ASP A 31 5.13 0.62 0.03
C ASP A 31 5.81 0.50 -1.33
N SER A 32 6.49 -0.62 -1.55
CA SER A 32 7.24 -0.87 -2.77
C SER A 32 6.37 -0.83 -4.03
N ASP A 33 5.14 -1.39 -3.99
CA ASP A 33 4.23 -1.35 -5.14
C ASP A 33 3.68 0.07 -5.36
N GLY A 34 3.30 0.78 -4.30
CA GLY A 34 2.85 2.18 -4.39
C GLY A 34 3.94 3.14 -4.87
N LEU A 35 5.19 2.96 -4.45
CA LEU A 35 6.31 3.78 -4.90
C LEU A 35 6.68 3.50 -6.35
N THR A 36 6.72 2.23 -6.76
CA THR A 36 7.01 1.86 -8.15
C THR A 36 5.90 2.27 -9.12
N SER A 37 4.63 2.09 -8.74
CA SER A 37 3.48 2.56 -9.51
C SER A 37 3.47 4.08 -9.64
N GLY A 38 3.76 4.80 -8.55
CA GLY A 38 3.93 6.25 -8.54
C GLY A 38 5.07 6.72 -9.46
N ALA A 39 6.21 6.01 -9.47
CA ALA A 39 7.33 6.31 -10.34
C ALA A 39 7.00 6.11 -11.83
N ILE A 40 6.35 4.99 -12.17
CA ILE A 40 5.91 4.68 -13.55
C ILE A 40 4.98 5.79 -14.07
N LEU A 41 3.94 6.12 -13.29
CA LEU A 41 2.99 7.16 -13.70
C LEU A 41 3.64 8.54 -13.76
N THR A 42 4.51 8.89 -12.81
CA THR A 42 5.28 10.13 -12.87
C THR A 42 6.00 10.25 -14.21
N ARG A 43 6.81 9.25 -14.59
CA ARG A 43 7.56 9.26 -15.83
C ARG A 43 6.66 9.28 -17.06
N ALA A 44 5.57 8.51 -17.07
CA ALA A 44 4.64 8.46 -18.20
C ALA A 44 3.95 9.81 -18.44
N PHE A 45 3.49 10.48 -17.39
CA PHE A 45 2.86 11.79 -17.50
C PHE A 45 3.86 12.90 -17.85
N GLU A 46 5.07 12.91 -17.26
CA GLU A 46 6.14 13.85 -17.62
C GLU A 46 6.50 13.78 -19.09
N ARG A 47 6.61 12.55 -19.65
CA ARG A 47 6.86 12.34 -21.10
C ARG A 47 5.77 12.91 -22.01
N LYS A 48 4.54 13.07 -21.48
CA LYS A 48 3.41 13.70 -22.15
C LYS A 48 3.28 15.20 -21.85
N GLY A 49 4.26 15.78 -21.15
CA GLY A 49 4.33 17.22 -20.86
C GLY A 49 3.41 17.67 -19.72
N PHE A 50 3.04 16.75 -18.81
CA PHE A 50 2.30 17.11 -17.59
C PHE A 50 3.26 17.50 -16.47
N ASP A 51 2.88 18.49 -15.67
CA ASP A 51 3.46 18.78 -14.38
C ASP A 51 2.86 17.83 -13.33
N VAL A 52 3.70 17.00 -12.70
CA VAL A 52 3.26 15.94 -11.78
C VAL A 52 3.49 16.33 -10.34
N LYS A 53 2.42 16.64 -9.64
CA LYS A 53 2.47 16.87 -8.19
C LYS A 53 2.11 15.58 -7.45
N ARG A 54 3.10 14.99 -6.79
CA ARG A 54 2.94 13.73 -6.04
C ARG A 54 2.54 13.98 -4.60
N TYR A 55 1.75 13.05 -4.08
CA TYR A 55 1.38 12.95 -2.67
C TYR A 55 1.40 11.48 -2.26
N CYS A 56 2.20 11.15 -1.27
CA CYS A 56 2.20 9.82 -0.69
C CYS A 56 1.15 9.73 0.42
N LEU A 57 0.31 8.71 0.38
CA LEU A 57 -0.68 8.43 1.42
C LEU A 57 -0.51 7.00 1.94
N GLU A 58 -0.63 6.82 3.25
CA GLU A 58 -0.66 5.49 3.85
C GLU A 58 -2.04 4.81 3.74
N LYS A 59 -3.07 5.57 3.40
CA LYS A 59 -4.46 5.15 3.14
C LYS A 59 -5.20 6.27 2.40
N PRO A 60 -6.29 5.95 1.70
CA PRO A 60 -7.17 6.97 1.11
C PRO A 60 -8.08 7.60 2.16
N TYR A 61 -7.49 8.34 3.11
CA TYR A 61 -8.20 8.94 4.24
C TYR A 61 -9.38 9.82 3.79
N PRO A 62 -10.61 9.60 4.32
CA PRO A 62 -11.79 10.40 3.95
C PRO A 62 -11.60 11.91 4.14
N ALA A 63 -10.84 12.33 5.18
CA ALA A 63 -10.54 13.74 5.42
C ALA A 63 -9.68 14.33 4.28
N VAL A 64 -8.70 13.58 3.76
CA VAL A 64 -7.88 13.98 2.60
C VAL A 64 -8.74 14.06 1.36
N LEU A 65 -9.53 13.03 1.07
CA LEU A 65 -10.40 12.96 -0.10
C LEU A 65 -11.39 14.14 -0.13
N LYS A 66 -12.05 14.44 1.00
CA LYS A 66 -12.94 15.62 1.12
C LYS A 66 -12.23 16.92 0.77
N LYS A 67 -10.93 17.07 1.11
CA LYS A 67 -10.15 18.26 0.78
C LYS A 67 -9.75 18.29 -0.70
N VAL A 68 -9.33 17.17 -1.25
CA VAL A 68 -8.97 17.03 -2.69
C VAL A 68 -10.17 17.37 -3.57
N PHE A 69 -11.33 16.79 -3.32
CA PHE A 69 -12.53 16.94 -4.15
C PHE A 69 -13.33 18.25 -3.90
N LYS A 70 -12.83 19.16 -3.04
CA LYS A 70 -13.29 20.57 -3.05
C LYS A 70 -12.84 21.34 -4.29
N GLN A 71 -11.76 20.91 -4.93
CA GLN A 71 -11.24 21.48 -6.17
C GLN A 71 -12.12 21.09 -7.36
N LYS A 72 -12.00 21.83 -8.46
CA LYS A 72 -12.70 21.57 -9.73
C LYS A 72 -11.74 21.68 -10.90
N GLY A 73 -12.01 20.95 -11.98
CA GLY A 73 -11.24 21.00 -13.20
C GLY A 73 -9.86 20.35 -13.10
N LYS A 74 -9.63 19.52 -12.09
CA LYS A 74 -8.34 18.86 -11.86
C LYS A 74 -8.28 17.50 -12.55
N LEU A 75 -7.07 17.08 -12.89
CA LEU A 75 -6.74 15.69 -13.18
C LEU A 75 -6.15 15.06 -11.92
N ILE A 76 -6.83 14.05 -11.39
CA ILE A 76 -6.49 13.39 -10.14
C ILE A 76 -6.25 11.91 -10.43
N VAL A 77 -5.15 11.36 -9.92
CA VAL A 77 -4.80 9.96 -10.12
C VAL A 77 -4.49 9.32 -8.78
N PHE A 78 -5.12 8.20 -8.50
CA PHE A 78 -4.84 7.34 -7.35
C PHE A 78 -4.20 6.05 -7.84
N THR A 79 -3.13 5.59 -7.18
CA THR A 79 -2.52 4.31 -7.49
C THR A 79 -2.16 3.52 -6.24
N ASP A 80 -2.38 2.19 -6.31
CA ASP A 80 -2.15 1.22 -5.26
C ASP A 80 -3.03 1.42 -4.01
N PHE A 81 -4.18 2.00 -4.20
CA PHE A 81 -5.32 2.10 -3.28
C PHE A 81 -6.51 2.76 -3.98
N ALA A 82 -7.66 2.75 -3.31
CA ALA A 82 -8.90 3.46 -3.66
C ALA A 82 -9.87 2.70 -4.58
N GLY A 83 -9.51 1.56 -5.16
CA GLY A 83 -10.43 0.77 -6.00
C GLY A 83 -11.72 0.39 -5.27
N ARG A 84 -11.62 -0.01 -4.01
CA ARG A 84 -12.77 -0.37 -3.17
C ARG A 84 -13.69 0.80 -2.84
N ILE A 85 -13.14 1.98 -2.67
CA ILE A 85 -13.88 3.19 -2.28
C ILE A 85 -14.24 4.09 -3.48
N ALA A 86 -14.19 3.55 -4.70
CA ALA A 86 -14.59 4.28 -5.90
C ALA A 86 -16.01 4.90 -5.82
N PRO A 87 -17.01 4.31 -5.16
CA PRO A 87 -18.31 4.97 -4.93
C PRO A 87 -18.19 6.24 -4.07
N LEU A 88 -17.44 6.23 -2.98
CA LEU A 88 -17.18 7.41 -2.15
C LEU A 88 -16.45 8.51 -2.95
N ILE A 89 -15.45 8.12 -3.76
CA ILE A 89 -14.74 9.04 -4.65
C ILE A 89 -15.71 9.65 -5.67
N SER A 90 -16.60 8.83 -6.25
CA SER A 90 -17.63 9.29 -7.19
C SER A 90 -18.57 10.32 -6.56
N ASP A 91 -19.05 10.07 -5.36
CA ASP A 91 -19.92 11.00 -4.62
C ASP A 91 -19.21 12.34 -4.32
N LEU A 92 -17.95 12.27 -3.87
CA LEU A 92 -17.15 13.46 -3.58
C LEU A 92 -16.79 14.23 -4.86
N ASN A 93 -16.50 13.53 -5.96
CA ASN A 93 -16.15 14.13 -7.24
C ASN A 93 -17.37 14.81 -7.88
N ASN A 94 -18.48 14.11 -8.00
CA ASN A 94 -19.73 14.64 -8.57
C ASN A 94 -19.48 15.40 -9.87
N GLY A 95 -18.80 14.77 -10.83
CA GLY A 95 -18.49 15.30 -12.17
C GLY A 95 -17.50 16.47 -12.22
N LYS A 96 -16.84 16.83 -11.12
CA LYS A 96 -16.01 18.05 -11.05
C LYS A 96 -14.61 17.92 -11.64
N ASN A 97 -14.02 16.72 -11.57
CA ASN A 97 -12.62 16.46 -11.93
C ASN A 97 -12.53 15.17 -12.75
N LEU A 98 -11.56 15.09 -13.62
CA LEU A 98 -11.20 13.81 -14.25
C LEU A 98 -10.35 13.02 -13.25
N THR A 99 -10.85 11.86 -12.84
CA THR A 99 -10.21 11.03 -11.80
C THR A 99 -9.93 9.64 -12.34
N LEU A 100 -8.71 9.14 -12.10
CA LEU A 100 -8.31 7.78 -12.41
C LEU A 100 -7.94 7.04 -11.13
N ILE A 101 -8.29 5.75 -11.06
CA ILE A 101 -7.88 4.82 -10.03
C ILE A 101 -7.20 3.64 -10.73
N LEU A 102 -5.92 3.41 -10.41
CA LEU A 102 -5.11 2.30 -10.89
C LEU A 102 -4.65 1.50 -9.66
N ASP A 103 -5.48 0.60 -9.22
CA ASP A 103 -5.31 -0.21 -8.02
C ASP A 103 -5.24 -1.70 -8.43
N HIS A 104 -5.16 -2.62 -7.48
CA HIS A 104 -5.23 -4.07 -7.70
C HIS A 104 -5.96 -4.80 -6.57
N HIS A 105 -6.39 -4.07 -5.55
CA HIS A 105 -7.16 -4.63 -4.45
C HIS A 105 -8.62 -4.90 -4.85
N LYS A 106 -9.43 -5.49 -3.94
CA LYS A 106 -10.88 -5.65 -4.18
C LYS A 106 -11.52 -4.31 -4.54
N ALA A 107 -12.20 -4.25 -5.67
CA ALA A 107 -12.70 -3.01 -6.24
C ALA A 107 -14.24 -2.95 -6.32
N ASN A 108 -14.78 -1.74 -6.27
CA ASN A 108 -16.16 -1.43 -6.57
C ASN A 108 -16.27 -0.55 -7.82
N LEU A 109 -17.39 -0.64 -8.53
CA LEU A 109 -17.66 0.21 -9.67
C LEU A 109 -17.78 1.68 -9.25
N SER A 110 -17.25 2.59 -10.07
CA SER A 110 -17.55 4.02 -9.92
C SER A 110 -18.96 4.33 -10.42
N THR A 111 -19.61 5.33 -9.82
CA THR A 111 -20.94 5.81 -10.20
C THR A 111 -20.89 7.17 -10.91
N ASP A 112 -19.74 7.83 -10.93
CA ASP A 112 -19.48 9.08 -11.64
C ASP A 112 -18.74 8.78 -12.95
N PRO A 113 -19.27 9.18 -14.14
CA PRO A 113 -18.62 8.94 -15.42
C PRO A 113 -17.24 9.61 -15.57
N MET A 114 -16.91 10.61 -14.74
CA MET A 114 -15.61 11.27 -14.69
C MET A 114 -14.61 10.54 -13.78
N VAL A 115 -14.99 9.43 -13.16
CA VAL A 115 -14.13 8.58 -12.32
C VAL A 115 -13.91 7.25 -13.03
N HIS A 116 -12.74 7.07 -13.62
CA HIS A 116 -12.32 5.82 -14.25
C HIS A 116 -11.67 4.92 -13.22
N ASN A 117 -12.40 3.92 -12.72
CA ASN A 117 -11.78 2.85 -11.94
C ASN A 117 -11.24 1.79 -12.90
N LEU A 118 -9.91 1.78 -13.05
CA LEU A 118 -9.16 0.89 -13.94
C LEU A 118 -8.55 -0.29 -13.17
N ASP A 119 -9.15 -0.62 -12.03
CA ASP A 119 -8.74 -1.74 -11.22
C ASP A 119 -8.99 -3.07 -11.96
N PRO A 120 -7.96 -3.93 -12.11
CA PRO A 120 -8.06 -5.21 -12.83
C PRO A 120 -9.12 -6.18 -12.30
N GLU A 121 -9.46 -6.12 -11.01
CA GLU A 121 -10.52 -6.94 -10.39
C GLU A 121 -11.87 -6.73 -11.10
N LEU A 122 -12.15 -5.52 -11.57
CA LEU A 122 -13.38 -5.21 -12.31
C LEU A 122 -13.40 -5.84 -13.72
N PHE A 123 -12.27 -6.35 -14.18
CA PHE A 123 -12.07 -6.96 -15.50
C PHE A 123 -11.77 -8.46 -15.41
N GLY A 124 -12.00 -9.07 -14.24
CA GLY A 124 -11.87 -10.51 -14.03
C GLY A 124 -10.46 -11.02 -13.75
N LEU A 125 -9.53 -10.13 -13.39
CA LEU A 125 -8.20 -10.49 -12.91
C LEU A 125 -8.17 -10.48 -11.39
N LYS A 126 -7.29 -11.27 -10.79
CA LYS A 126 -7.08 -11.33 -9.34
C LYS A 126 -5.88 -10.48 -8.97
N GLY A 127 -6.13 -9.40 -8.23
CA GLY A 127 -5.09 -8.45 -7.86
C GLY A 127 -4.02 -9.00 -6.92
N ASP A 128 -4.33 -10.04 -6.14
CA ASP A 128 -3.39 -10.73 -5.26
C ASP A 128 -2.58 -11.85 -5.95
N LEU A 129 -2.74 -12.03 -7.28
CA LEU A 129 -2.07 -13.10 -8.02
C LEU A 129 -1.63 -12.69 -9.42
N ASP A 130 -2.56 -12.11 -10.20
CA ASP A 130 -2.37 -11.92 -11.64
C ASP A 130 -1.61 -10.63 -11.97
N ILE A 131 -1.80 -9.59 -11.14
CA ILE A 131 -1.36 -8.23 -11.45
C ILE A 131 -1.28 -7.36 -10.19
N THR A 132 -0.19 -6.62 -10.01
CA THR A 132 -0.01 -5.60 -8.98
C THR A 132 -0.36 -4.20 -9.49
N ALA A 133 -0.40 -3.18 -8.63
CA ALA A 133 -0.63 -1.81 -9.04
C ALA A 133 0.49 -1.29 -9.96
N SER A 134 1.74 -1.65 -9.70
CA SER A 134 2.87 -1.29 -10.57
C SER A 134 2.73 -1.87 -11.97
N THR A 135 2.31 -3.13 -12.09
CA THR A 135 2.03 -3.76 -13.38
C THR A 135 0.82 -3.12 -14.07
N THR A 136 -0.24 -2.78 -13.33
CA THR A 136 -1.41 -2.05 -13.83
C THR A 136 -1.00 -0.69 -14.40
N CYS A 137 -0.17 0.06 -13.67
CA CYS A 137 0.37 1.34 -14.10
C CYS A 137 1.29 1.22 -15.32
N TYR A 138 2.08 0.14 -15.40
CA TYR A 138 2.91 -0.14 -16.56
C TYR A 138 2.07 -0.44 -17.82
N LEU A 139 1.01 -1.24 -17.70
CA LEU A 139 0.07 -1.48 -18.80
C LEU A 139 -0.62 -0.19 -19.27
N PHE A 140 -1.01 0.65 -18.34
CA PHE A 140 -1.57 1.98 -18.65
C PHE A 140 -0.55 2.85 -19.39
N ALA A 141 0.68 2.95 -18.88
CA ALA A 141 1.75 3.74 -19.46
C ALA A 141 2.10 3.27 -20.88
N THR A 142 2.22 1.96 -21.10
CA THR A 142 2.55 1.37 -22.41
C THR A 142 1.37 1.43 -23.41
N THR A 143 0.13 1.38 -22.92
CA THR A 143 -1.07 1.63 -23.71
C THR A 143 -1.10 3.08 -24.21
N TRP A 144 -0.61 4.03 -23.41
CA TRP A 144 -0.53 5.44 -23.80
C TRP A 144 0.60 5.73 -24.76
N ASP A 145 1.79 5.12 -24.49
CA ASP A 145 2.96 5.28 -25.37
C ASP A 145 3.90 4.08 -25.19
N THR A 146 4.21 3.41 -26.29
CA THR A 146 5.14 2.29 -26.31
C THR A 146 6.58 2.66 -25.89
N ALA A 147 6.95 3.94 -25.92
CA ALA A 147 8.22 4.41 -25.35
C ALA A 147 8.36 4.10 -23.86
N ASN A 148 7.24 3.90 -23.14
CA ASN A 148 7.24 3.55 -21.72
C ASN A 148 7.59 2.07 -21.43
N LYS A 149 7.88 1.26 -22.45
CA LYS A 149 8.34 -0.13 -22.26
C LYS A 149 9.65 -0.23 -21.48
N ASP A 150 10.47 0.82 -21.49
CA ASP A 150 11.68 0.91 -20.68
C ASP A 150 11.42 0.95 -19.16
N LEU A 151 10.17 1.15 -18.73
CA LEU A 151 9.76 1.16 -17.32
C LEU A 151 9.39 -0.25 -16.80
N ALA A 152 9.47 -1.30 -17.61
CA ALA A 152 9.14 -2.68 -17.22
C ALA A 152 9.91 -3.14 -15.98
N TYR A 153 11.18 -2.73 -15.82
CA TYR A 153 11.98 -3.07 -14.65
C TYR A 153 11.40 -2.51 -13.35
N ILE A 154 10.80 -1.31 -13.38
CA ILE A 154 10.17 -0.71 -12.20
C ILE A 154 8.93 -1.51 -11.81
N ALA A 155 8.11 -1.90 -12.78
CA ALA A 155 6.95 -2.75 -12.51
C ALA A 155 7.35 -4.13 -11.97
N THR A 156 8.45 -4.71 -12.47
CA THR A 156 9.00 -5.97 -11.95
C THR A 156 9.43 -5.85 -10.49
N ILE A 157 10.08 -4.73 -10.10
CA ILE A 157 10.46 -4.48 -8.72
C ILE A 157 9.22 -4.41 -7.81
N GLY A 158 8.17 -3.68 -8.23
CA GLY A 158 6.92 -3.59 -7.47
C GLY A 158 6.23 -4.95 -7.34
N ALA A 159 6.12 -5.69 -8.43
CA ALA A 159 5.49 -7.02 -8.42
C ALA A 159 6.22 -8.03 -7.53
N VAL A 160 7.55 -7.98 -7.46
CA VAL A 160 8.35 -8.82 -6.53
C VAL A 160 8.23 -8.32 -5.09
N GLY A 161 8.20 -6.99 -4.89
CA GLY A 161 8.10 -6.36 -3.59
C GLY A 161 6.77 -6.62 -2.89
N ASP A 162 5.69 -6.69 -3.64
CA ASP A 162 4.33 -6.98 -3.14
C ASP A 162 4.15 -8.47 -2.71
N GLN A 163 5.07 -9.33 -3.13
CA GLN A 163 5.22 -10.71 -2.68
C GLN A 163 4.04 -11.66 -2.97
N PHE A 164 3.13 -11.32 -3.86
CA PHE A 164 2.08 -12.24 -4.33
C PHE A 164 2.65 -13.25 -5.34
N LEU A 165 3.34 -14.27 -4.83
CA LEU A 165 4.00 -15.27 -5.62
C LEU A 165 3.21 -16.60 -5.61
N LEU A 166 2.98 -17.16 -6.80
CA LEU A 166 2.41 -18.50 -6.95
C LEU A 166 3.55 -19.53 -6.98
N ASN A 167 3.63 -20.39 -5.96
CA ASN A 167 4.71 -21.37 -5.82
C ASN A 167 6.10 -20.69 -5.91
N GLY A 168 6.29 -19.57 -5.25
CA GLY A 168 7.52 -18.79 -5.25
C GLY A 168 7.87 -18.11 -6.58
N ARG A 169 6.91 -17.91 -7.48
CA ARG A 169 7.11 -17.32 -8.82
C ARG A 169 6.07 -16.24 -9.09
N LEU A 170 6.47 -15.20 -9.81
CA LEU A 170 5.51 -14.26 -10.39
C LEU A 170 4.60 -15.01 -11.38
N ALA A 171 3.31 -14.66 -11.37
CA ALA A 171 2.31 -15.29 -12.21
C ALA A 171 1.72 -14.28 -13.23
N THR A 172 1.05 -14.81 -14.24
CA THR A 172 0.20 -14.11 -15.20
C THR A 172 0.85 -12.82 -15.75
N LEU A 173 0.23 -11.64 -15.57
CA LEU A 173 0.72 -10.37 -16.13
C LEU A 173 1.98 -9.85 -15.42
N ASN A 174 2.12 -10.08 -14.11
CA ASN A 174 3.36 -9.79 -13.38
C ASN A 174 4.53 -10.58 -14.00
N ARG A 175 4.29 -11.85 -14.36
CA ARG A 175 5.28 -12.70 -15.04
C ARG A 175 5.61 -12.19 -16.43
N GLU A 176 4.60 -11.79 -17.23
CA GLU A 176 4.82 -11.26 -18.58
C GLU A 176 5.73 -10.03 -18.54
N VAL A 177 5.54 -9.12 -17.58
CA VAL A 177 6.37 -7.91 -17.43
C VAL A 177 7.79 -8.26 -16.97
N ALA A 178 7.97 -9.22 -16.06
CA ALA A 178 9.31 -9.70 -15.68
C ALA A 178 10.05 -10.32 -16.86
N LEU A 179 9.39 -11.11 -17.70
CA LEU A 179 9.98 -11.66 -18.92
C LEU A 179 10.30 -10.57 -19.96
N GLU A 180 9.48 -9.54 -20.09
CA GLU A 180 9.79 -8.38 -20.92
C GLU A 180 11.04 -7.64 -20.41
N THR A 181 11.16 -7.46 -19.09
CA THR A 181 12.36 -6.89 -18.47
C THR A 181 13.62 -7.74 -18.71
N GLN A 182 13.49 -9.06 -18.67
CA GLN A 182 14.57 -9.97 -19.00
C GLN A 182 14.97 -9.88 -20.48
N GLN A 183 14.00 -9.81 -21.40
CA GLN A 183 14.25 -9.63 -22.83
C GLN A 183 14.96 -8.31 -23.15
N GLN A 184 14.74 -7.27 -22.34
CA GLN A 184 15.46 -6.00 -22.42
C GLN A 184 16.91 -6.09 -21.88
N GLY A 185 17.30 -7.21 -21.30
CA GLY A 185 18.62 -7.39 -20.71
C GLY A 185 18.82 -6.70 -19.37
N LEU A 186 17.70 -6.36 -18.68
CA LEU A 186 17.70 -5.66 -17.39
C LEU A 186 17.43 -6.57 -16.20
N LEU A 187 17.01 -7.82 -16.43
CA LEU A 187 16.67 -8.79 -15.39
C LEU A 187 17.33 -10.14 -15.63
N ASP A 188 17.81 -10.75 -14.55
CA ASP A 188 18.23 -12.15 -14.48
C ASP A 188 17.26 -12.90 -13.56
N ILE A 189 16.60 -13.94 -14.08
CA ILE A 189 15.66 -14.78 -13.33
C ILE A 189 16.38 -16.10 -13.05
N ARG A 190 16.52 -16.44 -11.77
CA ARG A 190 17.22 -17.66 -11.32
C ARG A 190 16.24 -18.61 -10.69
N GLU A 191 16.14 -19.81 -11.26
CA GLU A 191 15.31 -20.88 -10.72
C GLU A 191 16.01 -21.58 -9.55
N HIS A 192 15.20 -22.00 -8.56
CA HIS A 192 15.59 -22.86 -7.45
C HIS A 192 14.44 -23.82 -7.09
N ASP A 193 14.67 -24.76 -6.17
CA ASP A 193 13.72 -25.84 -5.85
C ASP A 193 12.35 -25.39 -5.42
N THR A 194 12.23 -24.20 -4.81
CA THR A 194 10.97 -23.65 -4.24
C THR A 194 10.42 -22.45 -4.99
N GLY A 195 11.07 -22.00 -6.09
CA GLY A 195 10.60 -20.81 -6.83
C GLY A 195 11.64 -20.19 -7.72
N GLU A 196 11.63 -18.87 -7.76
CA GLU A 196 12.54 -18.03 -8.57
C GLU A 196 12.99 -16.81 -7.79
N ASP A 197 14.25 -16.46 -7.99
CA ASP A 197 14.82 -15.18 -7.59
C ASP A 197 14.95 -14.24 -8.78
N TYR A 198 14.65 -12.98 -8.58
CA TYR A 198 14.67 -11.93 -9.60
C TYR A 198 15.77 -10.90 -9.27
N TYR A 199 16.72 -10.75 -10.19
CA TYR A 199 17.86 -9.85 -10.01
C TYR A 199 17.86 -8.76 -11.08
N LEU A 200 17.74 -7.50 -10.67
CA LEU A 200 17.94 -6.36 -11.58
C LEU A 200 19.42 -6.27 -11.95
N LEU A 201 19.73 -6.22 -13.23
CA LEU A 201 21.09 -6.06 -13.73
C LEU A 201 21.49 -4.59 -13.70
N THR A 202 22.40 -4.23 -12.80
CA THR A 202 22.90 -2.85 -12.66
C THR A 202 24.38 -2.78 -13.01
N PRO A 203 24.92 -1.57 -13.31
CA PRO A 203 26.36 -1.40 -13.53
C PRO A 203 27.25 -1.86 -12.36
N ASN A 204 26.68 -1.89 -11.15
CA ASN A 204 27.36 -2.32 -9.92
C ASN A 204 27.20 -3.81 -9.61
N GLY A 205 26.55 -4.56 -10.50
CA GLY A 205 26.23 -5.99 -10.36
C GLY A 205 24.75 -6.28 -10.15
N PRO A 206 24.39 -7.57 -10.09
CA PRO A 206 23.00 -7.98 -9.89
C PRO A 206 22.48 -7.54 -8.52
N LEU A 207 21.29 -6.94 -8.48
CA LEU A 207 20.62 -6.48 -7.27
C LEU A 207 19.31 -7.26 -7.10
N PRO A 208 19.09 -8.01 -6.00
CA PRO A 208 17.83 -8.73 -5.78
C PRO A 208 16.64 -7.76 -5.77
N CYS A 209 15.62 -8.01 -6.59
CA CYS A 209 14.40 -7.19 -6.63
C CYS A 209 13.66 -7.20 -5.28
N LEU A 210 13.67 -8.33 -4.57
CA LEU A 210 13.08 -8.42 -3.23
C LEU A 210 13.81 -7.51 -2.21
N GLU A 211 15.16 -7.47 -2.25
CA GLU A 211 15.95 -6.54 -1.41
C GLU A 211 15.59 -5.09 -1.72
N LEU A 212 15.41 -4.78 -3.02
CA LEU A 212 15.02 -3.43 -3.43
C LEU A 212 13.57 -3.12 -3.02
N GLY A 213 12.66 -4.10 -3.03
CA GLY A 213 11.32 -3.96 -2.45
C GLY A 213 11.37 -3.56 -0.98
N PHE A 214 12.10 -4.31 -0.15
CA PHE A 214 12.28 -3.95 1.28
C PHE A 214 13.01 -2.61 1.49
N TYR A 215 13.89 -2.25 0.58
CA TYR A 215 14.54 -0.94 0.58
C TYR A 215 13.50 0.18 0.40
N LEU A 216 12.62 0.04 -0.58
CA LEU A 216 11.54 0.97 -0.87
C LEU A 216 10.51 1.02 0.27
N ASP A 217 10.11 -0.14 0.81
CA ASP A 217 9.21 -0.21 1.98
C ASP A 217 9.77 0.55 3.18
N THR A 218 11.08 0.44 3.43
CA THR A 218 11.71 1.19 4.53
C THR A 218 11.67 2.69 4.27
N LEU A 219 12.02 3.13 3.05
CA LEU A 219 11.91 4.54 2.66
C LEU A 219 10.48 5.05 2.80
N GLY A 220 9.51 4.32 2.26
CA GLY A 220 8.12 4.75 2.24
C GLY A 220 7.44 4.72 3.60
N ALA A 221 7.68 3.71 4.44
CA ALA A 221 6.99 3.54 5.71
C ALA A 221 7.76 4.16 6.89
N ALA A 222 9.02 3.77 7.12
CA ALA A 222 9.81 4.35 8.20
C ALA A 222 10.18 5.81 7.89
N GLY A 223 10.42 6.15 6.62
CA GLY A 223 10.76 7.49 6.16
C GLY A 223 9.57 8.38 5.81
N TYR A 224 8.33 7.97 6.09
CA TYR A 224 7.11 8.64 5.60
C TYR A 224 7.09 10.15 5.88
N TYR A 225 7.46 10.57 7.07
CA TYR A 225 7.51 12.00 7.46
C TYR A 225 8.89 12.65 7.26
N GLN A 226 9.83 11.96 6.61
CA GLN A 226 11.22 12.38 6.42
C GLN A 226 11.62 12.35 4.93
N ASP A 227 10.70 12.66 4.02
CA ASP A 227 10.89 12.68 2.57
C ASP A 227 11.30 11.33 1.95
N GLY A 228 11.13 10.25 2.70
CA GLY A 228 11.44 8.89 2.26
C GLY A 228 10.66 8.44 1.02
N PRO A 229 9.34 8.71 0.90
CA PRO A 229 8.59 8.37 -0.31
C PRO A 229 9.12 9.04 -1.58
N ASP A 230 9.49 10.33 -1.53
CA ASP A 230 10.09 11.03 -2.67
C ASP A 230 11.47 10.47 -3.02
N MET A 231 12.27 10.10 -2.02
CA MET A 231 13.53 9.38 -2.23
C MET A 231 13.27 8.01 -2.88
N GLY A 232 12.24 7.28 -2.47
CA GLY A 232 11.84 6.01 -3.06
C GLY A 232 11.49 6.12 -4.54
N ILE A 233 10.69 7.13 -4.92
CA ILE A 233 10.39 7.44 -6.33
C ILE A 233 11.69 7.73 -7.11
N LYS A 234 12.61 8.52 -6.53
CA LYS A 234 13.91 8.82 -7.15
C LYS A 234 14.74 7.55 -7.35
N VAL A 235 14.78 6.67 -6.36
CA VAL A 235 15.46 5.37 -6.48
C VAL A 235 14.86 4.50 -7.59
N CYS A 236 13.54 4.47 -7.75
CA CYS A 236 12.89 3.74 -8.85
C CYS A 236 13.29 4.29 -10.23
N LEU A 237 13.44 5.61 -10.39
CA LEU A 237 13.68 6.27 -11.67
C LEU A 237 15.16 6.42 -12.02
N GLU A 238 16.04 6.52 -11.03
CA GLU A 238 17.45 6.89 -11.20
C GLU A 238 18.43 5.85 -10.60
N GLY A 239 17.89 4.87 -9.82
CA GLY A 239 18.67 3.88 -9.10
C GLY A 239 19.13 4.37 -7.71
N ARG A 240 19.73 3.45 -6.94
CA ARG A 240 20.26 3.73 -5.60
C ARG A 240 21.45 4.70 -5.68
N THR A 241 21.53 5.59 -4.71
CA THR A 241 22.60 6.58 -4.55
C THR A 241 23.18 6.51 -3.14
N VAL A 242 24.37 7.12 -2.94
CA VAL A 242 24.97 7.24 -1.60
C VAL A 242 24.04 7.97 -0.62
N GLU A 243 23.30 8.97 -1.11
CA GLU A 243 22.31 9.72 -0.32
C GLU A 243 21.15 8.81 0.13
N SER A 244 20.57 8.03 -0.80
CA SER A 244 19.47 7.11 -0.47
C SER A 244 19.93 6.00 0.48
N ASP A 245 21.17 5.49 0.34
CA ASP A 245 21.73 4.47 1.23
C ASP A 245 21.98 5.01 2.64
N HIS A 246 22.43 6.27 2.78
CA HIS A 246 22.56 6.93 4.07
C HIS A 246 21.19 7.13 4.74
N MET A 247 20.20 7.62 3.99
CA MET A 247 18.83 7.77 4.50
C MET A 247 18.28 6.43 5.00
N LEU A 248 18.42 5.35 4.21
CA LEU A 248 17.97 4.02 4.60
C LEU A 248 18.62 3.55 5.92
N LYS A 249 19.93 3.75 6.05
CA LYS A 249 20.68 3.37 7.26
C LYS A 249 20.18 4.12 8.50
N ASP A 250 19.93 5.42 8.36
CA ASP A 250 19.41 6.24 9.46
C ASP A 250 17.97 5.84 9.83
N LEU A 251 17.12 5.60 8.85
CA LEU A 251 15.74 5.14 9.07
C LEU A 251 15.71 3.78 9.77
N ARG A 252 16.53 2.82 9.37
CA ARG A 252 16.65 1.51 10.04
C ARG A 252 17.14 1.64 11.48
N ARG A 253 18.06 2.54 11.75
CA ARG A 253 18.53 2.81 13.11
C ARG A 253 17.42 3.38 13.99
N ILE A 254 16.63 4.34 13.46
CA ILE A 254 15.49 4.92 14.15
C ILE A 254 14.44 3.84 14.44
N GLN A 255 14.07 3.06 13.42
CA GLN A 255 13.11 1.98 13.54
C GLN A 255 13.54 0.96 14.60
N THR A 256 14.78 0.47 14.54
CA THR A 256 15.31 -0.50 15.50
C THR A 256 15.21 0.04 16.92
N GLY A 257 15.70 1.26 17.17
CA GLY A 257 15.67 1.86 18.51
C GLY A 257 14.26 2.02 19.08
N ILE A 258 13.29 2.48 18.26
CA ILE A 258 11.89 2.64 18.66
C ILE A 258 11.25 1.26 18.94
N PHE A 259 11.50 0.28 18.08
CA PHE A 259 10.94 -1.06 18.22
C PHE A 259 11.49 -1.80 19.44
N GLU A 260 12.80 -1.72 19.70
CA GLU A 260 13.44 -2.29 20.87
C GLU A 260 12.91 -1.68 22.18
N GLU A 261 12.69 -0.35 22.19
CA GLU A 261 12.08 0.31 23.34
C GLU A 261 10.64 -0.17 23.58
N GLN A 262 9.83 -0.29 22.51
CA GLN A 262 8.44 -0.69 22.64
C GLN A 262 8.30 -2.17 23.07
N ILE A 263 9.08 -3.10 22.52
CA ILE A 263 9.02 -4.51 22.94
C ILE A 263 9.49 -4.68 24.38
N LYS A 264 10.44 -3.89 24.83
CA LYS A 264 10.85 -3.86 26.24
C LYS A 264 9.69 -3.45 27.15
N LYS A 265 8.89 -2.45 26.78
CA LYS A 265 7.70 -2.02 27.53
C LYS A 265 6.62 -3.12 27.61
N ILE A 266 6.38 -3.82 26.47
CA ILE A 266 5.44 -4.95 26.42
C ILE A 266 5.90 -6.06 27.37
N ARG A 267 7.18 -6.43 27.37
CA ARG A 267 7.76 -7.40 28.28
C ARG A 267 7.68 -6.98 29.76
N GLN A 268 7.58 -5.68 30.02
CA GLN A 268 7.36 -5.13 31.36
C GLN A 268 5.88 -5.04 31.77
N GLY A 269 4.96 -5.52 30.91
CA GLY A 269 3.53 -5.57 31.16
C GLY A 269 2.72 -4.41 30.58
N GLU A 270 3.30 -3.57 29.70
CA GLU A 270 2.54 -2.53 28.98
C GLU A 270 1.73 -3.17 27.81
N ILE A 271 0.89 -4.13 28.16
CA ILE A 271 -0.04 -4.83 27.27
C ILE A 271 -1.29 -5.20 28.07
N THR A 272 -2.47 -4.99 27.48
CA THR A 272 -3.75 -5.40 28.06
C THR A 272 -4.23 -6.66 27.35
N GLN A 273 -4.82 -7.58 28.13
CA GLN A 273 -5.35 -8.84 27.60
C GLN A 273 -6.82 -8.98 27.93
N THR A 274 -7.58 -9.48 26.96
CA THR A 274 -8.96 -9.95 27.08
C THR A 274 -9.03 -11.46 26.79
N GLU A 275 -10.18 -12.02 26.55
CA GLU A 275 -10.33 -13.46 26.30
C GLU A 275 -9.60 -13.89 25.01
N HIS A 276 -9.84 -13.19 23.88
CA HIS A 276 -9.30 -13.53 22.56
C HIS A 276 -8.24 -12.56 22.05
N ILE A 277 -8.15 -11.35 22.62
CA ILE A 277 -7.33 -10.26 22.11
C ILE A 277 -6.34 -9.79 23.17
N GLN A 278 -5.13 -9.48 22.73
CA GLN A 278 -4.13 -8.73 23.49
C GLN A 278 -3.81 -7.44 22.73
N TRP A 279 -3.71 -6.33 23.45
CA TRP A 279 -3.55 -5.05 22.78
C TRP A 279 -2.68 -4.05 23.55
N PHE A 280 -2.06 -3.16 22.82
CA PHE A 280 -1.22 -2.09 23.35
C PHE A 280 -1.39 -0.82 22.52
N HIS A 281 -1.07 0.32 23.11
CA HIS A 281 -1.18 1.61 22.47
C HIS A 281 0.16 2.36 22.52
N VAL A 282 0.75 2.63 21.34
CA VAL A 282 2.03 3.36 21.26
C VAL A 282 1.86 4.88 21.30
N GLN A 283 0.63 5.41 21.26
CA GLN A 283 0.35 6.84 21.15
C GLN A 283 1.12 7.44 19.95
N GLU A 284 2.02 8.41 20.20
CA GLU A 284 2.91 9.02 19.21
C GLU A 284 4.35 8.50 19.27
N ARG A 285 4.62 7.44 20.07
CA ARG A 285 5.99 6.93 20.30
C ARG A 285 6.69 6.43 19.04
N PHE A 286 5.95 6.11 17.99
CA PHE A 286 6.54 5.67 16.72
C PHE A 286 6.90 6.83 15.79
N ASN A 287 6.59 8.09 16.16
CA ASN A 287 7.09 9.24 15.41
C ASN A 287 8.63 9.27 15.43
N PRO A 288 9.29 9.63 14.32
CA PRO A 288 8.74 10.21 13.09
C PRO A 288 8.41 9.21 11.97
N MET A 289 8.22 7.92 12.28
CA MET A 289 7.83 6.92 11.28
C MET A 289 6.34 7.01 10.92
N GLY A 290 5.98 6.50 9.75
CA GLY A 290 4.58 6.38 9.33
C GLY A 290 3.76 5.43 10.19
N VAL A 291 2.41 5.55 10.13
CA VAL A 291 1.52 4.71 10.95
C VAL A 291 1.43 3.26 10.44
N LYS A 292 1.96 2.95 9.27
CA LYS A 292 2.14 1.57 8.79
C LYS A 292 3.07 0.77 9.71
N MET A 293 3.99 1.47 10.41
CA MET A 293 5.01 0.84 11.24
C MET A 293 4.46 0.13 12.48
N ILE A 294 3.24 0.44 12.94
CA ILE A 294 2.61 -0.35 14.01
C ILE A 294 2.31 -1.79 13.56
N GLY A 295 1.89 -1.97 12.30
CA GLY A 295 1.72 -3.30 11.71
C GLY A 295 3.05 -4.03 11.56
N ALA A 296 4.09 -3.36 11.05
CA ALA A 296 5.43 -3.94 10.92
C ALA A 296 6.03 -4.36 12.27
N PHE A 297 5.78 -3.59 13.32
CA PHE A 297 6.14 -3.97 14.70
C PHE A 297 5.43 -5.26 15.13
N CYS A 298 4.12 -5.34 14.94
CA CYS A 298 3.35 -6.54 15.28
C CYS A 298 3.85 -7.76 14.50
N ASP A 299 4.13 -7.63 13.20
CA ASP A 299 4.66 -8.73 12.38
C ASP A 299 6.03 -9.21 12.88
N MET A 300 6.92 -8.29 13.24
CA MET A 300 8.27 -8.61 13.69
C MET A 300 8.30 -9.33 15.04
N TYR A 301 7.38 -8.97 15.95
CA TYR A 301 7.45 -9.42 17.33
C TYR A 301 6.32 -10.37 17.77
N LYS A 302 5.35 -10.69 16.91
CA LYS A 302 4.18 -11.51 17.26
C LYS A 302 4.50 -12.89 17.85
N GLU A 303 5.68 -13.44 17.58
CA GLU A 303 6.15 -14.74 18.09
C GLU A 303 7.17 -14.61 19.22
N THR A 304 7.38 -13.39 19.75
CA THR A 304 8.40 -13.18 20.78
C THR A 304 7.80 -13.14 22.18
N GLU A 305 8.67 -13.32 23.19
CA GLU A 305 8.28 -13.16 24.61
C GLU A 305 7.61 -11.79 24.86
N GLY A 306 6.49 -11.81 25.57
CA GLY A 306 5.64 -10.65 25.86
C GLY A 306 4.28 -10.72 25.19
N PHE A 307 4.14 -11.55 24.15
CA PHE A 307 2.84 -11.83 23.51
C PHE A 307 2.35 -13.26 23.83
N ASP A 308 1.04 -13.38 24.00
CA ASP A 308 0.36 -14.67 24.10
C ASP A 308 0.16 -15.24 22.69
N PRO A 309 0.72 -16.42 22.35
CA PRO A 309 0.59 -16.99 21.00
C PRO A 309 -0.84 -17.46 20.66
N GLN A 310 -1.76 -17.48 21.64
CA GLN A 310 -3.14 -17.94 21.47
C GLN A 310 -4.13 -16.78 21.27
N LYS A 311 -3.67 -15.53 21.26
CA LYS A 311 -4.53 -14.34 21.16
C LYS A 311 -4.18 -13.48 19.94
N TYR A 312 -5.19 -12.91 19.30
CA TYR A 312 -4.96 -11.87 18.33
C TYR A 312 -4.19 -10.69 18.93
N ILE A 313 -3.32 -10.08 18.16
CA ILE A 313 -2.57 -8.88 18.58
C ILE A 313 -3.21 -7.66 17.94
N ALA A 314 -3.52 -6.63 18.73
CA ALA A 314 -3.95 -5.33 18.26
C ALA A 314 -2.99 -4.23 18.74
N GLY A 315 -2.32 -3.57 17.79
CA GLY A 315 -1.50 -2.41 18.06
C GLY A 315 -2.21 -1.13 17.64
N PHE A 316 -2.22 -0.11 18.52
CA PHE A 316 -2.83 1.19 18.26
C PHE A 316 -1.78 2.29 18.18
N GLN A 317 -1.93 3.19 17.20
CA GLN A 317 -1.07 4.37 17.00
C GLN A 317 -1.91 5.58 16.61
N VAL A 318 -1.68 6.72 17.27
CA VAL A 318 -2.30 7.99 16.89
C VAL A 318 -1.80 8.41 15.50
N ILE A 319 -2.73 8.83 14.64
CA ILE A 319 -2.40 9.33 13.30
C ILE A 319 -1.99 10.79 13.42
N PRO A 320 -0.76 11.16 13.02
CA PRO A 320 -0.33 12.55 13.04
C PRO A 320 -1.19 13.44 12.13
N ASN A 321 -1.57 14.63 12.61
CA ASN A 321 -2.36 15.60 11.86
C ASN A 321 -1.58 16.27 10.72
N LYS A 322 -0.89 15.44 9.93
CA LYS A 322 -0.01 15.87 8.84
C LYS A 322 0.05 14.82 7.73
N ILE A 323 -0.07 15.25 6.50
CA ILE A 323 0.31 14.47 5.31
C ILE A 323 1.47 15.21 4.63
N PRO A 324 2.60 14.53 4.34
CA PRO A 324 3.74 15.15 3.66
C PRO A 324 3.30 15.83 2.36
N GLY A 325 3.75 17.06 2.13
CA GLY A 325 3.44 17.86 0.94
C GLY A 325 1.99 18.35 0.80
N PHE A 326 1.04 17.81 1.59
CA PHE A 326 -0.39 18.16 1.50
C PHE A 326 -0.81 19.29 2.43
N GLY A 327 0.03 19.61 3.42
CA GLY A 327 -0.22 20.60 4.45
C GLY A 327 -1.05 20.05 5.61
N PRO A 328 -1.44 20.91 6.56
CA PRO A 328 -2.13 20.51 7.78
C PRO A 328 -3.51 19.91 7.47
N ILE A 329 -3.82 18.82 8.16
CA ILE A 329 -5.09 18.14 8.13
C ILE A 329 -5.37 17.61 9.52
N THR A 330 -6.62 17.64 9.96
CA THR A 330 -7.02 17.10 11.26
C THR A 330 -7.65 15.73 11.03
N PHE A 331 -7.11 14.71 11.65
CA PHE A 331 -7.65 13.36 11.63
C PHE A 331 -8.45 13.05 12.90
N ASP A 332 -7.88 13.37 14.08
CA ASP A 332 -8.40 12.95 15.40
C ASP A 332 -8.71 11.44 15.44
N GLU A 333 -7.85 10.66 14.78
CA GLU A 333 -8.00 9.22 14.56
C GLU A 333 -6.80 8.44 15.09
N VAL A 334 -7.06 7.21 15.46
CA VAL A 334 -6.07 6.19 15.78
C VAL A 334 -6.11 5.10 14.70
N LYS A 335 -4.94 4.65 14.25
CA LYS A 335 -4.80 3.44 13.44
C LYS A 335 -4.76 2.22 14.35
N ILE A 336 -5.48 1.19 13.95
CA ILE A 336 -5.43 -0.14 14.52
C ILE A 336 -4.79 -1.06 13.50
N SER A 337 -3.78 -1.83 13.91
CA SER A 337 -3.24 -2.93 13.12
C SER A 337 -3.34 -4.21 13.92
N MET A 338 -3.98 -5.22 13.35
CA MET A 338 -4.12 -6.53 13.96
C MET A 338 -3.31 -7.60 13.23
N ARG A 339 -2.82 -8.55 14.00
CA ARG A 339 -2.08 -9.72 13.50
C ARG A 339 -2.52 -10.98 14.22
N ALA A 340 -2.48 -12.08 13.47
CA ALA A 340 -2.61 -13.43 14.01
C ALA A 340 -1.20 -14.01 14.28
N PRO A 341 -0.84 -14.38 15.52
CA PRO A 341 0.32 -15.24 15.76
C PRO A 341 0.18 -16.59 15.05
N VAL A 342 1.29 -17.31 14.85
CA VAL A 342 1.31 -18.58 14.09
C VAL A 342 0.26 -19.59 14.58
N LYS A 343 0.08 -19.71 15.88
CA LYS A 343 -0.92 -20.64 16.43
C LYS A 343 -2.35 -20.23 16.09
N VAL A 344 -2.67 -18.93 16.19
CA VAL A 344 -3.97 -18.39 15.79
C VAL A 344 -4.15 -18.51 14.27
N GLU A 345 -3.10 -18.30 13.48
CA GLU A 345 -3.10 -18.50 12.04
C GLU A 345 -3.47 -19.94 11.65
N GLU A 346 -2.89 -20.95 12.33
CA GLU A 346 -3.22 -22.36 12.14
C GLU A 346 -4.70 -22.65 12.45
N GLU A 347 -5.23 -22.08 13.52
CA GLU A 347 -6.64 -22.23 13.91
C GLU A 347 -7.60 -21.54 12.91
N ILE A 348 -7.24 -20.35 12.39
CA ILE A 348 -7.99 -19.67 11.31
C ILE A 348 -8.02 -20.54 10.05
N ARG A 349 -6.87 -21.07 9.63
CA ARG A 349 -6.77 -21.96 8.46
C ARG A 349 -7.55 -23.27 8.62
N ALA A 350 -7.67 -23.76 9.85
CA ALA A 350 -8.49 -24.91 10.21
C ALA A 350 -9.99 -24.62 10.36
N GLY A 351 -10.40 -23.34 10.26
CA GLY A 351 -11.78 -22.92 10.47
C GLY A 351 -12.26 -22.97 11.92
N LEU A 352 -11.31 -22.99 12.87
CA LEU A 352 -11.60 -23.03 14.31
C LEU A 352 -11.69 -21.63 14.94
N MET A 353 -11.05 -20.64 14.30
CA MET A 353 -11.14 -19.24 14.67
C MET A 353 -11.47 -18.37 13.46
N PRO A 354 -12.20 -17.24 13.63
CA PRO A 354 -12.54 -16.34 12.53
C PRO A 354 -11.32 -15.55 12.06
N GLY A 355 -11.23 -15.26 10.74
CA GLY A 355 -10.23 -14.36 10.20
C GLY A 355 -10.46 -12.90 10.63
N LEU A 356 -9.39 -12.11 10.70
CA LEU A 356 -9.44 -10.69 11.06
C LEU A 356 -10.33 -9.86 10.12
N ASP A 357 -10.47 -10.27 8.88
CA ASP A 357 -11.32 -9.65 7.85
C ASP A 357 -12.82 -9.82 8.10
N THR A 358 -13.21 -10.71 9.00
CA THR A 358 -14.62 -10.95 9.35
C THR A 358 -15.10 -10.00 10.45
N PHE A 359 -14.38 -9.87 11.56
CA PHE A 359 -14.87 -9.16 12.75
C PHE A 359 -14.30 -7.75 12.92
N LEU A 360 -13.05 -7.46 12.52
CA LEU A 360 -12.46 -6.12 12.68
C LEU A 360 -13.18 -5.05 11.85
N PRO A 361 -13.49 -5.25 10.54
CA PRO A 361 -14.25 -4.27 9.78
C PRO A 361 -15.66 -4.03 10.34
N GLU A 362 -16.33 -5.08 10.79
CA GLU A 362 -17.66 -4.99 11.40
C GLU A 362 -17.62 -4.18 12.69
N ALA A 363 -16.77 -4.54 13.65
CA ALA A 363 -16.61 -3.82 14.90
C ALA A 363 -16.22 -2.36 14.70
N THR A 364 -15.31 -2.10 13.75
CA THR A 364 -14.91 -0.73 13.38
C THR A 364 -16.08 0.06 12.80
N GLY A 365 -16.87 -0.55 11.90
CA GLY A 365 -18.05 0.07 11.28
C GLY A 365 -19.13 0.41 12.31
N ASN A 366 -19.41 -0.49 13.26
CA ASN A 366 -20.36 -0.27 14.36
C ASN A 366 -20.01 0.95 15.23
N LEU A 367 -18.73 1.31 15.28
CA LEU A 367 -18.24 2.48 16.01
C LEU A 367 -18.01 3.72 15.12
N GLY A 368 -18.39 3.64 13.84
CA GLY A 368 -18.26 4.75 12.88
C GLY A 368 -16.82 4.99 12.40
N GLY A 369 -15.95 3.98 12.50
CA GLY A 369 -14.60 4.02 11.97
C GLY A 369 -14.56 3.67 10.48
N PHE A 370 -13.34 3.65 9.93
CA PHE A 370 -13.10 3.41 8.51
C PHE A 370 -12.20 2.16 8.32
N SER A 371 -12.64 1.27 7.45
CA SER A 371 -11.87 0.11 6.99
C SER A 371 -11.61 0.20 5.49
N ASP A 372 -10.40 -0.17 5.07
CA ASP A 372 -10.00 -0.26 3.68
C ASP A 372 -9.67 -1.71 3.32
N ALA A 373 -8.40 -2.10 3.30
CA ALA A 373 -8.00 -3.48 3.04
C ALA A 373 -7.84 -4.27 4.35
N CYS A 374 -8.54 -5.42 4.45
CA CYS A 374 -8.40 -6.36 5.55
C CYS A 374 -8.30 -7.78 4.98
N HIS A 375 -7.34 -8.55 5.50
CA HIS A 375 -7.13 -9.96 5.19
C HIS A 375 -7.32 -10.81 6.44
N SER A 376 -7.45 -12.10 6.28
CA SER A 376 -7.76 -13.02 7.40
C SER A 376 -6.69 -13.06 8.50
N LEU A 377 -5.42 -12.84 8.14
CA LEU A 377 -4.28 -12.92 9.08
C LEU A 377 -3.70 -11.56 9.44
N THR A 378 -3.95 -10.54 8.62
CA THR A 378 -3.47 -9.16 8.79
C THR A 378 -4.57 -8.19 8.42
N ALA A 379 -4.87 -7.24 9.30
CA ALA A 379 -5.92 -6.27 9.05
C ALA A 379 -5.59 -4.93 9.71
N ALA A 380 -6.08 -3.85 9.13
CA ALA A 380 -5.91 -2.52 9.70
C ALA A 380 -7.11 -1.61 9.40
N THR A 381 -7.55 -0.87 10.42
CA THR A 381 -8.65 0.09 10.32
C THR A 381 -8.27 1.41 11.00
N THR A 382 -9.14 2.41 10.92
CA THR A 382 -9.01 3.66 11.69
C THR A 382 -10.28 3.96 12.46
N LEU A 383 -10.13 4.64 13.58
CA LEU A 383 -11.20 4.94 14.51
C LEU A 383 -10.92 6.30 15.19
N ALA A 384 -11.95 6.99 15.65
CA ALA A 384 -11.77 8.20 16.44
C ALA A 384 -11.02 7.90 17.75
N ILE A 385 -10.09 8.78 18.14
CA ILE A 385 -9.35 8.68 19.41
C ILE A 385 -10.34 8.59 20.59
N GLY A 386 -10.03 7.72 21.54
CA GLY A 386 -10.85 7.47 22.74
C GLY A 386 -11.89 6.35 22.58
N LYS A 387 -11.96 5.69 21.41
CA LYS A 387 -12.83 4.54 21.16
C LYS A 387 -12.10 3.19 21.16
N GLU A 388 -10.83 3.17 21.52
CA GLU A 388 -9.97 1.98 21.46
C GLU A 388 -10.51 0.82 22.31
N GLU A 389 -10.85 1.08 23.58
CA GLU A 389 -11.43 0.08 24.48
C GLU A 389 -12.82 -0.38 24.01
N ALA A 390 -13.63 0.53 23.46
CA ALA A 390 -14.92 0.19 22.90
C ALA A 390 -14.77 -0.75 21.70
N LEU A 391 -13.72 -0.55 20.87
CA LEU A 391 -13.44 -1.44 19.75
C LEU A 391 -13.05 -2.84 20.23
N ILE A 392 -12.17 -2.96 21.22
CA ILE A 392 -11.81 -4.24 21.81
C ILE A 392 -13.06 -4.95 22.36
N THR A 393 -13.91 -4.23 23.08
CA THR A 393 -15.17 -4.78 23.64
C THR A 393 -16.11 -5.26 22.53
N GLU A 394 -16.27 -4.51 21.45
CA GLU A 394 -17.13 -4.89 20.34
C GLU A 394 -16.58 -6.10 19.57
N MET A 395 -15.26 -6.19 19.37
CA MET A 395 -14.64 -7.37 18.78
C MET A 395 -14.81 -8.62 19.66
N GLU A 396 -14.57 -8.54 20.97
CA GLU A 396 -14.79 -9.67 21.89
C GLU A 396 -16.24 -10.16 21.86
N LYS A 397 -17.21 -9.24 21.78
CA LYS A 397 -18.62 -9.60 21.65
C LYS A 397 -18.90 -10.38 20.37
N ILE A 398 -18.32 -9.97 19.24
CA ILE A 398 -18.48 -10.70 17.96
C ILE A 398 -17.81 -12.08 18.03
N LEU A 399 -16.62 -12.17 18.65
CA LEU A 399 -15.87 -13.40 18.78
C LEU A 399 -16.52 -14.44 19.71
N THR A 400 -17.40 -14.02 20.64
CA THR A 400 -18.12 -14.89 21.56
C THR A 400 -19.50 -15.33 21.07
N THR A 401 -19.94 -14.83 19.92
CA THR A 401 -21.25 -15.13 19.32
C THR A 401 -21.15 -16.24 18.30
#